data_e9d7c4018805941349b8f3784683bebf
#
_entry.id   e9d7c4018805941349b8f3784683bebf
#
_cell.length_a   1.000
_cell.length_b   1.000
_cell.length_c   1.000
_cell.angle_alpha   90.00
_cell.angle_beta   90.00
_cell.angle_gamma   90.00
#
_symmetry.space_group_name_H-M   'P 1'
#
loop_
_entity.id
_entity.type
_entity.pdbx_description
1 polymer ?
#
loop_
_entity_poly.entity_id
_entity_poly.type
_entity_poly.pdbx_seq_one_letter_code
_entity_poly.pdbx_strand_id
1 'polypeptide(L)'
;MDILIISGLSGAGKSKAASYLEDMGFYIVDNMPAVMILKFAEFCAGGSGRYDRVALVYDVRTASSFTELFDVLDKLRAMEGACRMLFLEAEPEVIIKRYKETRRRHPLADQTDCLEEAVRRERELMQPVRERADYIIDTSRTSTAQLRGELLRLFGDPEEKGGMTVSVTSFGFKYGLPLDADLVFDVRFMPNPFYIEELRPRTGLDQAVNDYVFSFQQTQDYLKRLKDLLAFSLPLYAEEGKTSLVIAVGCTGGHHRSVAVTHTLAEFIGSQGYQVSENHRDMNRGG
;
A
#
# COMPACT_ATOMS: atom_id res chain seq x y z
N MET A 1 -5.16 -20.43 9.04
CA MET A 1 -6.11 -19.57 8.30
C MET A 1 -6.44 -18.35 9.15
N ASP A 2 -6.38 -17.14 8.59
CA ASP A 2 -6.65 -15.85 9.26
C ASP A 2 -7.96 -15.28 8.69
N ILE A 3 -8.99 -15.15 9.51
CA ILE A 3 -10.29 -14.61 9.11
C ILE A 3 -10.48 -13.24 9.74
N LEU A 4 -10.70 -12.22 8.91
CA LEU A 4 -11.03 -10.88 9.34
C LEU A 4 -12.47 -10.53 8.95
N ILE A 5 -13.32 -10.23 9.90
CA ILE A 5 -14.65 -9.71 9.63
C ILE A 5 -14.59 -8.19 9.65
N ILE A 6 -14.95 -7.56 8.55
CA ILE A 6 -15.01 -6.09 8.40
C ILE A 6 -16.46 -5.67 8.54
N SER A 7 -16.79 -4.93 9.59
CA SER A 7 -18.10 -4.34 9.78
C SER A 7 -18.00 -2.85 10.09
N GLY A 8 -19.11 -2.19 10.28
CA GLY A 8 -19.12 -0.77 10.63
C GLY A 8 -20.22 0.02 9.92
N LEU A 9 -20.29 1.30 10.25
CA LEU A 9 -21.33 2.19 9.74
C LEU A 9 -21.25 2.38 8.22
N SER A 10 -22.38 2.53 7.60
CA SER A 10 -22.51 2.83 6.18
C SER A 10 -21.89 4.21 5.89
N GLY A 11 -20.98 4.26 4.94
CA GLY A 11 -20.18 5.49 4.68
C GLY A 11 -18.92 5.65 5.55
N ALA A 12 -18.64 4.74 6.50
CA ALA A 12 -17.44 4.78 7.31
C ALA A 12 -16.15 4.31 6.60
N GLY A 13 -16.23 3.80 5.36
CA GLY A 13 -15.03 3.45 4.59
C GLY A 13 -14.76 1.96 4.43
N LYS A 14 -15.70 1.06 4.73
CA LYS A 14 -15.54 -0.41 4.59
C LYS A 14 -14.98 -0.84 3.23
N SER A 15 -15.52 -0.32 2.13
CA SER A 15 -15.06 -0.68 0.78
C SER A 15 -13.61 -0.25 0.51
N LYS A 16 -13.16 0.86 1.10
CA LYS A 16 -11.75 1.28 1.01
C LYS A 16 -10.85 0.38 1.85
N ALA A 17 -11.28 0.04 3.07
CA ALA A 17 -10.54 -0.90 3.91
C ALA A 17 -10.44 -2.28 3.24
N ALA A 18 -11.52 -2.79 2.63
CA ALA A 18 -11.51 -4.03 1.88
C ALA A 18 -10.50 -4.00 0.72
N SER A 19 -10.48 -2.93 -0.08
CA SER A 19 -9.52 -2.76 -1.17
C SER A 19 -8.06 -2.76 -0.67
N TYR A 20 -7.77 -2.11 0.46
CA TYR A 20 -6.41 -2.12 1.02
C TYR A 20 -6.01 -3.49 1.57
N LEU A 21 -6.95 -4.22 2.16
CA LEU A 21 -6.70 -5.58 2.65
C LEU A 21 -6.51 -6.56 1.48
N GLU A 22 -7.18 -6.36 0.35
CA GLU A 22 -6.93 -7.11 -0.88
C GLU A 22 -5.48 -6.91 -1.36
N ASP A 23 -5.01 -5.66 -1.38
CA ASP A 23 -3.60 -5.33 -1.69
C ASP A 23 -2.61 -5.97 -0.70
N MET A 24 -3.05 -6.32 0.52
CA MET A 24 -2.28 -7.02 1.55
C MET A 24 -2.43 -8.55 1.49
N GLY A 25 -2.99 -9.09 0.40
CA GLY A 25 -3.12 -10.52 0.16
C GLY A 25 -4.33 -11.19 0.85
N PHE A 26 -5.29 -10.43 1.36
CA PHE A 26 -6.56 -11.00 1.81
C PHE A 26 -7.47 -11.31 0.64
N TYR A 27 -8.11 -12.48 0.67
CA TYR A 27 -9.21 -12.78 -0.23
C TYR A 27 -10.49 -12.11 0.30
N ILE A 28 -11.01 -11.15 -0.47
CA ILE A 28 -12.18 -10.35 -0.04
C ILE A 28 -13.48 -11.00 -0.48
N VAL A 29 -14.42 -11.13 0.45
CA VAL A 29 -15.80 -11.52 0.15
C VAL A 29 -16.74 -10.47 0.72
N ASP A 30 -17.54 -9.86 -0.14
CA ASP A 30 -18.49 -8.81 0.24
C ASP A 30 -19.92 -9.34 0.32
N ASN A 31 -20.68 -8.83 1.28
CA ASN A 31 -22.12 -9.14 1.48
C ASN A 31 -22.44 -10.63 1.70
N MET A 32 -21.58 -11.39 2.36
CA MET A 32 -21.88 -12.79 2.67
C MET A 32 -22.88 -12.89 3.82
N PRO A 33 -23.99 -13.65 3.67
CA PRO A 33 -24.91 -13.93 4.77
C PRO A 33 -24.20 -14.67 5.90
N ALA A 34 -24.55 -14.34 7.17
CA ALA A 34 -23.92 -14.93 8.36
C ALA A 34 -23.94 -16.48 8.34
N VAL A 35 -25.06 -17.09 7.92
CA VAL A 35 -25.21 -18.55 7.80
C VAL A 35 -24.25 -19.23 6.83
N MET A 36 -23.70 -18.48 5.86
CA MET A 36 -22.76 -18.99 4.88
C MET A 36 -21.31 -18.86 5.34
N ILE A 37 -21.01 -17.95 6.27
CA ILE A 37 -19.66 -17.65 6.74
C ILE A 37 -18.97 -18.90 7.30
N LEU A 38 -19.68 -19.67 8.14
CA LEU A 38 -19.10 -20.87 8.74
C LEU A 38 -18.76 -21.92 7.69
N LYS A 39 -19.67 -22.19 6.74
CA LYS A 39 -19.44 -23.14 5.65
C LYS A 39 -18.29 -22.71 4.73
N PHE A 40 -18.17 -21.41 4.50
CA PHE A 40 -17.06 -20.85 3.73
C PHE A 40 -15.73 -21.00 4.47
N ALA A 41 -15.71 -20.77 5.77
CA ALA A 41 -14.53 -21.00 6.59
C ALA A 41 -14.09 -22.48 6.59
N GLU A 42 -15.02 -23.42 6.71
CA GLU A 42 -14.75 -24.86 6.60
C GLU A 42 -14.18 -25.22 5.21
N PHE A 43 -14.75 -24.66 4.15
CA PHE A 43 -14.23 -24.83 2.79
C PHE A 43 -12.80 -24.31 2.65
N CYS A 44 -12.50 -23.12 3.16
CA CYS A 44 -11.16 -22.53 3.13
C CYS A 44 -10.15 -23.36 3.93
N ALA A 45 -10.53 -23.88 5.08
CA ALA A 45 -9.68 -24.72 5.92
C ALA A 45 -9.28 -26.05 5.25
N GLY A 46 -10.13 -26.59 4.36
CA GLY A 46 -9.85 -27.80 3.57
C GLY A 46 -9.05 -27.56 2.29
N GLY A 47 -8.81 -26.30 1.91
CA GLY A 47 -8.13 -25.91 0.68
C GLY A 47 -6.58 -25.78 0.84
N SER A 48 -5.86 -26.00 -0.25
CA SER A 48 -4.39 -25.93 -0.29
C SER A 48 -3.89 -24.48 -0.37
N GLY A 49 -3.79 -23.74 0.75
CA GLY A 49 -3.02 -22.48 0.88
C GLY A 49 -3.59 -21.23 0.18
N ARG A 50 -4.57 -21.37 -0.70
CA ARG A 50 -5.11 -20.24 -1.50
C ARG A 50 -5.94 -19.24 -0.70
N TYR A 51 -6.46 -19.67 0.46
CA TYR A 51 -7.36 -18.90 1.31
C TYR A 51 -6.84 -18.78 2.74
N ASP A 52 -5.53 -18.62 2.88
CA ASP A 52 -4.92 -18.51 4.22
C ASP A 52 -5.31 -17.24 4.94
N ARG A 53 -5.63 -16.17 4.20
CA ARG A 53 -6.07 -14.87 4.72
C ARG A 53 -7.37 -14.46 4.00
N VAL A 54 -8.45 -14.36 4.74
CA VAL A 54 -9.79 -14.03 4.22
C VAL A 54 -10.37 -12.85 4.97
N ALA A 55 -10.90 -11.86 4.24
CA ALA A 55 -11.67 -10.77 4.83
C ALA A 55 -13.11 -10.77 4.33
N LEU A 56 -14.05 -10.83 5.27
CA LEU A 56 -15.49 -10.91 5.01
C LEU A 56 -16.13 -9.57 5.37
N VAL A 57 -16.69 -8.88 4.38
CA VAL A 57 -17.39 -7.61 4.63
C VAL A 57 -18.85 -7.91 5.02
N TYR A 58 -19.22 -7.52 6.23
CA TYR A 58 -20.56 -7.67 6.77
C TYR A 58 -21.24 -6.30 6.95
N ASP A 59 -22.37 -6.11 6.27
CA ASP A 59 -23.13 -4.85 6.28
C ASP A 59 -24.46 -5.00 7.03
N VAL A 60 -24.99 -3.92 7.59
CA VAL A 60 -26.30 -3.84 8.25
C VAL A 60 -27.43 -4.36 7.36
N ARG A 61 -27.30 -4.27 6.04
CA ARG A 61 -28.30 -4.75 5.06
C ARG A 61 -28.45 -6.27 5.05
N THR A 62 -27.42 -7.00 5.43
CA THR A 62 -27.43 -8.46 5.49
C THR A 62 -27.92 -8.98 6.84
N ALA A 63 -28.14 -8.10 7.82
CA ALA A 63 -28.56 -8.44 9.16
C ALA A 63 -30.07 -8.67 9.24
N SER A 64 -30.50 -9.91 9.08
CA SER A 64 -31.83 -10.34 9.58
C SER A 64 -31.83 -10.41 11.12
N SER A 65 -30.71 -10.76 11.73
CA SER A 65 -30.43 -10.77 13.16
C SER A 65 -28.93 -10.77 13.43
N PHE A 66 -28.45 -9.92 14.36
CA PHE A 66 -27.05 -9.97 14.84
C PHE A 66 -26.75 -11.23 15.65
N THR A 67 -27.76 -11.91 16.20
CA THR A 67 -27.59 -13.17 16.93
C THR A 67 -26.91 -14.23 16.07
N GLU A 68 -27.31 -14.37 14.80
CA GLU A 68 -26.67 -15.31 13.86
C GLU A 68 -25.21 -14.97 13.61
N LEU A 69 -24.88 -13.69 13.47
CA LEU A 69 -23.49 -13.24 13.32
C LEU A 69 -22.66 -13.59 14.56
N PHE A 70 -23.20 -13.36 15.74
CA PHE A 70 -22.52 -13.64 16.99
C PHE A 70 -22.27 -15.12 17.21
N ASP A 71 -23.27 -15.96 16.92
CA ASP A 71 -23.14 -17.43 16.99
C ASP A 71 -22.05 -17.93 16.02
N VAL A 72 -21.98 -17.34 14.83
CA VAL A 72 -20.94 -17.66 13.84
C VAL A 72 -19.55 -17.21 14.31
N LEU A 73 -19.44 -16.00 14.86
CA LEU A 73 -18.19 -15.48 15.42
C LEU A 73 -17.66 -16.36 16.56
N ASP A 74 -18.53 -16.77 17.48
CA ASP A 74 -18.16 -17.60 18.62
C ASP A 74 -17.68 -18.99 18.14
N LYS A 75 -18.32 -19.57 17.11
CA LYS A 75 -17.88 -20.81 16.47
C LYS A 75 -16.55 -20.67 15.74
N LEU A 76 -16.36 -19.58 14.97
CA LEU A 76 -15.10 -19.32 14.28
C LEU A 76 -13.94 -19.11 15.25
N ARG A 77 -14.16 -18.45 16.37
CA ARG A 77 -13.17 -18.25 17.44
C ARG A 77 -12.81 -19.56 18.15
N ALA A 78 -13.72 -20.54 18.15
CA ALA A 78 -13.46 -21.87 18.70
C ALA A 78 -12.73 -22.82 17.73
N MET A 79 -12.65 -22.49 16.44
CA MET A 79 -11.89 -23.25 15.45
C MET A 79 -10.38 -22.92 15.55
N GLU A 80 -9.53 -23.85 15.09
CA GLU A 80 -8.10 -23.58 14.96
C GLU A 80 -7.85 -22.53 13.88
N GLY A 81 -7.64 -21.27 14.29
CA GLY A 81 -7.38 -20.14 13.41
C GLY A 81 -7.66 -18.81 14.10
N ALA A 82 -7.08 -17.72 13.59
CA ALA A 82 -7.36 -16.39 14.09
C ALA A 82 -8.66 -15.87 13.43
N CYS A 83 -9.69 -15.57 14.24
CA CYS A 83 -10.86 -14.83 13.78
C CYS A 83 -10.92 -13.50 14.52
N ARG A 84 -10.80 -12.40 13.77
CA ARG A 84 -10.76 -11.02 14.28
C ARG A 84 -11.87 -10.20 13.64
N MET A 85 -12.39 -9.20 14.37
CA MET A 85 -13.40 -8.28 13.85
C MET A 85 -12.88 -6.85 13.88
N LEU A 86 -12.93 -6.20 12.71
CA LEU A 86 -12.68 -4.77 12.52
C LEU A 86 -14.00 -4.03 12.37
N PHE A 87 -14.20 -3.01 13.18
CA PHE A 87 -15.34 -2.10 13.08
C PHE A 87 -14.90 -0.71 12.62
N LEU A 88 -15.47 -0.22 11.52
CA LEU A 88 -15.22 1.11 10.99
C LEU A 88 -16.36 2.04 11.35
N GLU A 89 -16.03 3.18 11.95
CA GLU A 89 -17.00 4.22 12.28
C GLU A 89 -16.55 5.60 11.80
N ALA A 90 -17.47 6.54 11.82
CA ALA A 90 -17.20 7.96 11.64
C ALA A 90 -18.29 8.78 12.33
N GLU A 91 -18.00 10.06 12.62
CA GLU A 91 -18.97 11.01 13.15
C GLU A 91 -20.17 11.19 12.20
N PRO A 92 -21.39 11.39 12.71
CA PRO A 92 -22.60 11.51 11.90
C PRO A 92 -22.49 12.56 10.78
N GLU A 93 -21.89 13.70 11.09
CA GLU A 93 -21.72 14.82 10.16
C GLU A 93 -20.82 14.42 8.98
N VAL A 94 -19.79 13.63 9.25
CA VAL A 94 -18.85 13.13 8.24
C VAL A 94 -19.55 12.12 7.33
N ILE A 95 -20.34 11.20 7.90
CA ILE A 95 -21.11 10.22 7.13
C ILE A 95 -22.13 10.96 6.23
N ILE A 96 -22.89 11.91 6.78
CA ILE A 96 -23.87 12.71 6.04
C ILE A 96 -23.19 13.45 4.86
N LYS A 97 -22.02 14.06 5.11
CA LYS A 97 -21.23 14.73 4.07
C LYS A 97 -20.85 13.74 2.96
N ARG A 98 -20.30 12.58 3.29
CA ARG A 98 -19.89 11.54 2.34
C ARG A 98 -21.06 11.04 1.49
N TYR A 99 -22.23 10.87 2.10
CA TYR A 99 -23.44 10.49 1.35
C TYR A 99 -23.89 11.55 0.35
N LYS A 100 -23.83 12.84 0.72
CA LYS A 100 -24.13 13.94 -0.19
C LYS A 100 -23.17 14.02 -1.37
N GLU A 101 -21.88 13.79 -1.12
CA GLU A 101 -20.83 13.78 -2.15
C GLU A 101 -20.98 12.61 -3.13
N THR A 102 -21.28 11.41 -2.62
CA THR A 102 -21.38 10.20 -3.45
C THR A 102 -22.75 9.98 -4.10
N ARG A 103 -23.76 10.77 -3.73
CA ARG A 103 -25.16 10.65 -4.19
C ARG A 103 -25.74 9.24 -4.01
N ARG A 104 -25.23 8.48 -3.05
CA ARG A 104 -25.76 7.16 -2.72
C ARG A 104 -26.92 7.26 -1.76
N ARG A 105 -27.82 6.26 -1.77
CA ARG A 105 -28.93 6.17 -0.82
C ARG A 105 -28.47 5.41 0.42
N HIS A 106 -28.81 5.91 1.59
CA HIS A 106 -28.50 5.24 2.84
C HIS A 106 -29.29 3.93 2.97
N PRO A 107 -28.74 2.82 3.54
CA PRO A 107 -29.44 1.55 3.67
C PRO A 107 -30.78 1.62 4.41
N LEU A 108 -30.90 2.51 5.38
CA LEU A 108 -32.10 2.72 6.17
C LEU A 108 -32.98 3.89 5.68
N ALA A 109 -32.70 4.47 4.50
CA ALA A 109 -33.42 5.64 3.98
C ALA A 109 -34.92 5.39 3.75
N ASP A 110 -35.33 4.15 3.52
CA ASP A 110 -36.77 3.80 3.34
C ASP A 110 -37.52 3.65 4.66
N GLN A 111 -36.80 3.65 5.79
CA GLN A 111 -37.34 3.45 7.14
C GLN A 111 -37.29 4.72 7.99
N THR A 112 -36.84 5.85 7.43
CA THR A 112 -36.60 7.11 8.14
C THR A 112 -36.98 8.31 7.27
N ASP A 113 -37.32 9.44 7.91
CA ASP A 113 -37.77 10.64 7.22
C ASP A 113 -36.59 11.46 6.63
N CYS A 114 -35.39 11.31 7.18
CA CYS A 114 -34.21 12.02 6.73
C CYS A 114 -32.91 11.23 6.93
N LEU A 115 -31.85 11.66 6.22
CA LEU A 115 -30.53 11.01 6.29
C LEU A 115 -29.91 11.05 7.68
N GLU A 116 -30.10 12.13 8.44
CA GLU A 116 -29.56 12.28 9.79
C GLU A 116 -30.16 11.21 10.74
N GLU A 117 -31.47 11.02 10.66
CA GLU A 117 -32.14 9.99 11.45
C GLU A 117 -31.72 8.58 11.03
N ALA A 118 -31.54 8.33 9.73
CA ALA A 118 -31.05 7.05 9.21
C ALA A 118 -29.65 6.71 9.78
N VAL A 119 -28.74 7.69 9.80
CA VAL A 119 -27.38 7.52 10.37
C VAL A 119 -27.44 7.28 11.88
N ARG A 120 -28.26 8.04 12.60
CA ARG A 120 -28.44 7.84 14.06
C ARG A 120 -28.98 6.45 14.37
N ARG A 121 -30.04 6.02 13.66
CA ARG A 121 -30.65 4.69 13.85
C ARG A 121 -29.71 3.56 13.50
N GLU A 122 -28.91 3.69 12.42
CA GLU A 122 -27.88 2.70 12.09
C GLU A 122 -26.86 2.58 13.21
N ARG A 123 -26.40 3.69 13.79
CA ARG A 123 -25.44 3.69 14.90
C ARG A 123 -25.98 2.96 16.13
N GLU A 124 -27.23 3.19 16.48
CA GLU A 124 -27.90 2.49 17.58
C GLU A 124 -28.00 0.98 17.29
N LEU A 125 -28.41 0.61 16.07
CA LEU A 125 -28.52 -0.79 15.64
C LEU A 125 -27.16 -1.51 15.63
N MET A 126 -26.10 -0.83 15.23
CA MET A 126 -24.75 -1.42 15.11
C MET A 126 -23.97 -1.44 16.42
N GLN A 127 -24.49 -0.83 17.48
CA GLN A 127 -23.81 -0.79 18.78
C GLN A 127 -23.40 -2.18 19.33
N PRO A 128 -24.25 -3.23 19.28
CA PRO A 128 -23.85 -4.56 19.74
C PRO A 128 -22.70 -5.18 18.93
N VAL A 129 -22.62 -4.85 17.63
CA VAL A 129 -21.52 -5.32 16.76
C VAL A 129 -20.23 -4.57 17.09
N ARG A 130 -20.31 -3.26 17.33
CA ARG A 130 -19.20 -2.42 17.76
C ARG A 130 -18.57 -2.93 19.07
N GLU A 131 -19.39 -3.30 20.03
CA GLU A 131 -18.94 -3.81 21.35
C GLU A 131 -18.21 -5.16 21.27
N ARG A 132 -18.44 -5.96 20.23
CA ARG A 132 -17.76 -7.22 20.00
C ARG A 132 -16.56 -7.13 19.07
N ALA A 133 -16.25 -5.94 18.52
CA ALA A 133 -15.11 -5.72 17.65
C ALA A 133 -13.79 -5.79 18.41
N ASP A 134 -12.81 -6.47 17.83
CA ASP A 134 -11.44 -6.56 18.35
C ASP A 134 -10.66 -5.26 18.03
N TYR A 135 -11.01 -4.60 16.92
CA TYR A 135 -10.43 -3.33 16.49
C TYR A 135 -11.51 -2.36 16.05
N ILE A 136 -11.39 -1.12 16.47
CA ILE A 136 -12.27 -0.01 16.05
C ILE A 136 -11.42 1.07 15.44
N ILE A 137 -11.76 1.48 14.21
CA ILE A 137 -11.11 2.60 13.53
C ILE A 137 -12.13 3.70 13.28
N ASP A 138 -11.91 4.86 13.87
CA ASP A 138 -12.67 6.07 13.57
C ASP A 138 -12.04 6.79 12.36
N THR A 139 -12.81 6.86 11.28
CA THR A 139 -12.38 7.46 10.01
C THR A 139 -12.82 8.91 9.86
N SER A 140 -13.31 9.57 10.91
CA SER A 140 -13.85 10.94 10.86
C SER A 140 -12.82 11.95 10.37
N ARG A 141 -11.57 11.82 10.84
CA ARG A 141 -10.45 12.71 10.52
C ARG A 141 -9.29 12.00 9.82
N THR A 142 -9.51 10.78 9.41
CA THR A 142 -8.47 9.92 8.84
C THR A 142 -8.45 10.07 7.33
N SER A 143 -7.31 10.42 6.76
CA SER A 143 -7.08 10.36 5.32
C SER A 143 -7.06 8.91 4.83
N THR A 144 -7.21 8.70 3.52
CA THR A 144 -7.12 7.36 2.92
C THR A 144 -5.75 6.71 3.16
N ALA A 145 -4.68 7.52 3.14
CA ALA A 145 -3.32 7.09 3.44
C ALA A 145 -3.15 6.64 4.91
N GLN A 146 -3.68 7.42 5.84
CA GLN A 146 -3.65 7.06 7.26
C GLN A 146 -4.45 5.79 7.56
N LEU A 147 -5.63 5.63 6.94
CA LEU A 147 -6.40 4.38 7.06
C LEU A 147 -5.60 3.18 6.56
N ARG A 148 -4.93 3.32 5.42
CA ARG A 148 -4.06 2.27 4.87
C ARG A 148 -2.92 1.93 5.83
N GLY A 149 -2.24 2.94 6.37
CA GLY A 149 -1.15 2.77 7.36
C GLY A 149 -1.62 2.04 8.63
N GLU A 150 -2.82 2.37 9.13
CA GLU A 150 -3.41 1.71 10.30
C GLU A 150 -3.73 0.23 10.01
N LEU A 151 -4.31 -0.07 8.84
CA LEU A 151 -4.59 -1.44 8.42
C LEU A 151 -3.30 -2.26 8.24
N LEU A 152 -2.26 -1.67 7.65
CA LEU A 152 -0.94 -2.32 7.52
C LEU A 152 -0.34 -2.64 8.90
N ARG A 153 -0.45 -1.73 9.86
CA ARG A 153 0.04 -1.95 11.23
C ARG A 153 -0.70 -3.09 11.94
N LEU A 154 -2.03 -3.20 11.74
CA LEU A 154 -2.87 -4.19 12.42
C LEU A 154 -2.87 -5.56 11.75
N PHE A 155 -2.80 -5.58 10.44
CA PHE A 155 -3.06 -6.79 9.63
C PHE A 155 -1.98 -7.06 8.58
N GLY A 156 -0.95 -6.22 8.43
CA GLY A 156 0.18 -6.48 7.54
C GLY A 156 0.99 -7.69 7.99
N ASP A 157 1.65 -8.36 7.05
CA ASP A 157 2.56 -9.44 7.37
C ASP A 157 3.79 -8.89 8.11
N PRO A 158 4.18 -9.44 9.26
CA PRO A 158 5.40 -9.03 9.95
C PRO A 158 6.68 -9.24 9.13
N GLU A 159 6.67 -10.21 8.20
CA GLU A 159 7.79 -10.48 7.29
C GLU A 159 7.75 -9.60 6.03
N GLU A 160 6.58 -9.29 5.52
CA GLU A 160 6.36 -8.20 4.60
C GLU A 160 6.26 -6.91 5.43
N LYS A 161 7.37 -6.33 5.79
CA LYS A 161 7.38 -4.91 6.16
C LYS A 161 6.79 -4.19 4.96
N GLY A 162 5.46 -4.02 4.98
CA GLY A 162 4.64 -3.41 3.91
C GLY A 162 5.06 -1.98 3.69
N GLY A 163 6.31 -1.84 3.34
CA GLY A 163 6.96 -0.64 2.94
C GLY A 163 6.72 -0.42 1.45
N MET A 164 6.72 0.80 1.09
CA MET A 164 6.77 1.26 -0.29
C MET A 164 7.92 0.55 -1.02
N THR A 165 7.62 -0.11 -2.15
CA THR A 165 8.65 -0.64 -3.04
C THR A 165 9.28 0.51 -3.81
N VAL A 166 10.61 0.60 -3.83
CA VAL A 166 11.33 1.65 -4.55
C VAL A 166 12.02 1.05 -5.78
N SER A 167 11.62 1.48 -6.97
CA SER A 167 12.30 1.13 -8.21
C SER A 167 13.31 2.21 -8.57
N VAL A 168 14.59 1.85 -8.69
CA VAL A 168 15.63 2.78 -9.11
C VAL A 168 16.08 2.43 -10.53
N THR A 169 15.83 3.33 -11.49
CA THR A 169 16.03 3.05 -12.91
C THR A 169 17.03 4.01 -13.54
N SER A 170 18.10 3.49 -14.17
CA SER A 170 18.97 4.30 -15.00
C SER A 170 18.43 4.45 -16.43
N PHE A 171 18.61 5.65 -17.01
CA PHE A 171 18.18 5.93 -18.39
C PHE A 171 19.09 6.89 -19.12
N GLY A 172 18.97 6.93 -20.46
CA GLY A 172 19.63 7.90 -21.33
C GLY A 172 18.65 8.98 -21.79
N PHE A 173 18.94 10.25 -21.54
CA PHE A 173 18.12 11.37 -22.01
C PHE A 173 17.89 11.35 -23.52
N LYS A 174 18.84 10.84 -24.31
CA LYS A 174 18.67 10.69 -25.77
C LYS A 174 17.54 9.73 -26.17
N TYR A 175 17.05 8.89 -25.24
CA TYR A 175 15.97 7.95 -25.47
C TYR A 175 14.66 8.36 -24.77
N GLY A 176 14.59 9.58 -24.24
CA GLY A 176 13.44 10.11 -23.53
C GLY A 176 13.40 9.70 -22.05
N LEU A 177 12.56 10.42 -21.29
CA LEU A 177 12.31 10.15 -19.88
C LEU A 177 11.49 8.86 -19.71
N PRO A 178 11.70 8.08 -18.63
CA PRO A 178 10.76 7.05 -18.23
C PRO A 178 9.39 7.69 -17.90
N LEU A 179 8.31 7.13 -18.45
CA LEU A 179 6.97 7.70 -18.30
C LEU A 179 6.38 7.48 -16.89
N ASP A 180 6.88 6.49 -16.19
CA ASP A 180 6.46 6.08 -14.86
C ASP A 180 7.30 6.68 -13.74
N ALA A 181 8.30 7.53 -14.08
CA ALA A 181 9.18 8.12 -13.09
C ALA A 181 8.48 9.17 -12.22
N ASP A 182 8.52 8.98 -10.90
CA ASP A 182 8.07 9.95 -9.91
C ASP A 182 9.14 11.02 -9.62
N LEU A 183 10.41 10.59 -9.54
CA LEU A 183 11.56 11.46 -9.32
C LEU A 183 12.57 11.26 -10.45
N VAL A 184 13.10 12.35 -10.98
CA VAL A 184 14.11 12.30 -12.04
C VAL A 184 15.33 13.12 -11.64
N PHE A 185 16.50 12.47 -11.66
CA PHE A 185 17.78 13.09 -11.34
C PHE A 185 18.70 13.08 -12.55
N ASP A 186 19.18 14.27 -12.92
CA ASP A 186 20.12 14.46 -14.02
C ASP A 186 21.56 14.42 -13.50
N VAL A 187 22.36 13.48 -14.01
CA VAL A 187 23.79 13.33 -13.64
C VAL A 187 24.73 13.64 -14.81
N ARG A 188 24.26 14.36 -15.84
CA ARG A 188 25.09 14.71 -17.03
C ARG A 188 26.25 15.63 -16.72
N PHE A 189 26.17 16.41 -15.64
CA PHE A 189 27.27 17.30 -15.20
C PHE A 189 28.48 16.54 -14.62
N MET A 190 28.32 15.27 -14.26
CA MET A 190 29.43 14.44 -13.78
C MET A 190 30.42 14.16 -14.89
N PRO A 191 31.71 13.96 -14.57
CA PRO A 191 32.75 13.58 -15.55
C PRO A 191 32.33 12.35 -16.36
N ASN A 192 32.60 12.41 -17.67
CA ASN A 192 32.07 11.41 -18.60
C ASN A 192 33.11 10.35 -18.94
N PRO A 193 32.96 9.09 -18.49
CA PRO A 193 33.87 7.99 -18.79
C PRO A 193 34.01 7.69 -20.28
N PHE A 194 33.06 8.10 -21.10
CA PHE A 194 33.05 7.87 -22.55
C PHE A 194 34.29 8.46 -23.25
N TYR A 195 34.91 9.53 -22.71
CA TYR A 195 36.12 10.16 -23.28
C TYR A 195 37.40 9.42 -22.94
N ILE A 196 37.34 8.37 -22.08
CA ILE A 196 38.47 7.52 -21.75
C ILE A 196 38.35 6.22 -22.55
N GLU A 197 39.32 5.94 -23.39
CA GLU A 197 39.27 4.84 -24.35
C GLU A 197 39.02 3.48 -23.67
N GLU A 198 39.68 3.24 -22.54
CA GLU A 198 39.59 2.00 -21.74
C GLU A 198 38.25 1.84 -21.02
N LEU A 199 37.53 2.93 -20.73
CA LEU A 199 36.28 2.95 -20.02
C LEU A 199 35.07 2.99 -20.96
N ARG A 200 35.26 3.44 -22.18
CA ARG A 200 34.17 3.63 -23.18
C ARG A 200 33.35 2.38 -23.41
N PRO A 201 33.91 1.16 -23.59
CA PRO A 201 33.12 -0.07 -23.83
C PRO A 201 32.53 -0.67 -22.55
N ARG A 202 32.89 -0.16 -21.37
CA ARG A 202 32.45 -0.68 -20.07
C ARG A 202 31.18 0.02 -19.62
N THR A 203 30.47 -0.61 -18.67
CA THR A 203 29.24 -0.05 -18.08
C THR A 203 29.49 0.60 -16.72
N GLY A 204 28.50 1.32 -16.20
CA GLY A 204 28.56 1.86 -14.83
C GLY A 204 28.58 0.79 -13.71
N LEU A 205 28.35 -0.47 -14.02
CA LEU A 205 28.52 -1.60 -13.08
C LEU A 205 29.96 -2.09 -13.00
N ASP A 206 30.80 -1.74 -13.97
CA ASP A 206 32.21 -2.08 -13.94
C ASP A 206 32.96 -1.24 -12.90
N GLN A 207 33.76 -1.87 -12.06
CA GLN A 207 34.49 -1.21 -10.98
C GLN A 207 35.33 -0.03 -11.47
N ALA A 208 36.02 -0.18 -12.60
CA ALA A 208 36.87 0.87 -13.15
C ALA A 208 36.08 2.14 -13.57
N VAL A 209 34.85 1.97 -14.07
CA VAL A 209 33.94 3.08 -14.39
C VAL A 209 33.40 3.70 -13.12
N ASN A 210 33.05 2.87 -12.14
CA ASN A 210 32.57 3.30 -10.83
C ASN A 210 33.63 4.14 -10.11
N ASP A 211 34.86 3.62 -10.00
CA ASP A 211 36.00 4.31 -9.39
C ASP A 211 36.25 5.67 -10.08
N TYR A 212 36.22 5.72 -11.41
CA TYR A 212 36.38 6.97 -12.15
C TYR A 212 35.26 7.97 -11.83
N VAL A 213 33.97 7.56 -11.90
CA VAL A 213 32.84 8.47 -11.68
C VAL A 213 32.87 9.03 -10.25
N PHE A 214 33.20 8.21 -9.27
CA PHE A 214 33.20 8.60 -7.85
C PHE A 214 34.53 9.16 -7.35
N SER A 215 35.60 9.21 -8.18
CA SER A 215 36.88 9.87 -7.82
C SER A 215 36.76 11.39 -7.68
N PHE A 216 35.73 12.00 -8.25
CA PHE A 216 35.55 13.45 -8.27
C PHE A 216 34.75 13.97 -7.09
N GLN A 217 35.26 14.98 -6.39
CA GLN A 217 34.61 15.56 -5.21
C GLN A 217 33.19 16.02 -5.48
N GLN A 218 32.96 16.66 -6.65
CA GLN A 218 31.58 17.09 -7.02
C GLN A 218 30.57 15.94 -7.12
N THR A 219 31.00 14.75 -7.56
CA THR A 219 30.14 13.56 -7.64
C THR A 219 29.81 13.06 -6.24
N GLN A 220 30.82 13.01 -5.36
CA GLN A 220 30.66 12.56 -3.99
C GLN A 220 29.73 13.50 -3.20
N ASP A 221 29.92 14.81 -3.34
CA ASP A 221 29.09 15.82 -2.68
C ASP A 221 27.65 15.78 -3.16
N TYR A 222 27.43 15.61 -4.47
CA TYR A 222 26.09 15.45 -5.01
C TYR A 222 25.40 14.19 -4.50
N LEU A 223 26.11 13.06 -4.57
CA LEU A 223 25.55 11.77 -4.11
C LEU A 223 25.20 11.81 -2.62
N LYS A 224 26.04 12.45 -1.79
CA LYS A 224 25.74 12.64 -0.37
C LYS A 224 24.43 13.41 -0.18
N ARG A 225 24.29 14.58 -0.85
CA ARG A 225 23.08 15.40 -0.75
C ARG A 225 21.84 14.67 -1.28
N LEU A 226 22.00 13.87 -2.33
CA LEU A 226 20.91 13.07 -2.90
C LEU A 226 20.48 11.96 -1.94
N LYS A 227 21.42 11.28 -1.29
CA LYS A 227 21.14 10.30 -0.24
C LYS A 227 20.43 10.95 0.95
N ASP A 228 20.88 12.12 1.41
CA ASP A 228 20.26 12.87 2.50
C ASP A 228 18.82 13.28 2.13
N LEU A 229 18.59 13.75 0.90
CA LEU A 229 17.25 14.08 0.40
C LEU A 229 16.34 12.86 0.38
N LEU A 230 16.82 11.73 -0.14
CA LEU A 230 16.03 10.50 -0.21
C LEU A 230 15.77 9.92 1.18
N ALA A 231 16.74 9.92 2.10
CA ALA A 231 16.52 9.50 3.48
C ALA A 231 15.42 10.31 4.19
N PHE A 232 15.35 11.61 3.88
CA PHE A 232 14.31 12.49 4.40
C PHE A 232 12.96 12.27 3.73
N SER A 233 12.91 12.11 2.40
CA SER A 233 11.65 12.12 1.66
C SER A 233 10.98 10.74 1.55
N LEU A 234 11.73 9.63 1.55
CA LEU A 234 11.17 8.28 1.42
C LEU A 234 10.15 7.94 2.52
N PRO A 235 10.39 8.24 3.81
CA PRO A 235 9.39 8.04 4.86
C PRO A 235 8.10 8.84 4.61
N LEU A 236 8.22 10.08 4.11
CA LEU A 236 7.07 10.95 3.83
C LEU A 236 6.21 10.41 2.68
N TYR A 237 6.83 9.83 1.63
CA TYR A 237 6.09 9.15 0.56
C TYR A 237 5.36 7.90 1.08
N ALA A 238 6.00 7.15 1.98
CA ALA A 238 5.37 6.00 2.61
C ALA A 238 4.20 6.41 3.53
N GLU A 239 4.35 7.48 4.30
CA GLU A 239 3.29 8.05 5.16
C GLU A 239 2.12 8.60 4.35
N GLU A 240 2.37 9.16 3.16
CA GLU A 240 1.32 9.60 2.22
C GLU A 240 0.52 8.42 1.64
N GLY A 241 1.03 7.20 1.79
CA GLY A 241 0.36 5.97 1.35
C GLY A 241 0.81 5.46 -0.01
N LYS A 242 1.94 5.96 -0.53
CA LYS A 242 2.52 5.48 -1.78
C LYS A 242 3.02 4.05 -1.62
N THR A 243 2.57 3.16 -2.51
CA THR A 243 2.95 1.74 -2.49
C THR A 243 4.18 1.44 -3.32
N SER A 244 4.42 2.29 -4.33
CA SER A 244 5.55 2.19 -5.24
C SER A 244 6.07 3.57 -5.56
N LEU A 245 7.40 3.72 -5.58
CA LEU A 245 8.08 4.95 -5.96
C LEU A 245 9.13 4.64 -7.03
N VAL A 246 9.08 5.32 -8.16
CA VAL A 246 10.04 5.17 -9.25
C VAL A 246 11.01 6.34 -9.27
N ILE A 247 12.28 6.05 -9.02
CA ILE A 247 13.38 7.00 -9.06
C ILE A 247 14.20 6.77 -10.34
N ALA A 248 14.23 7.74 -11.23
CA ALA A 248 14.95 7.66 -12.48
C ALA A 248 16.23 8.53 -12.44
N VAL A 249 17.36 7.94 -12.78
CA VAL A 249 18.65 8.63 -12.88
C VAL A 249 19.10 8.68 -14.35
N GLY A 250 19.31 9.87 -14.89
CA GLY A 250 19.59 10.09 -16.30
C GLY A 250 20.99 10.62 -16.59
N CYS A 251 21.69 9.99 -17.54
CA CYS A 251 22.84 10.59 -18.21
C CYS A 251 22.58 10.69 -19.72
N THR A 252 23.55 11.07 -20.55
CA THR A 252 23.33 11.25 -21.99
C THR A 252 22.88 9.96 -22.66
N GLY A 253 23.63 8.86 -22.47
CA GLY A 253 23.40 7.59 -23.13
C GLY A 253 22.80 6.49 -22.26
N GLY A 254 22.72 6.66 -20.95
CA GLY A 254 22.18 5.63 -20.05
C GLY A 254 23.14 4.46 -19.77
N HIS A 255 24.45 4.60 -20.04
CA HIS A 255 25.41 3.48 -20.04
C HIS A 255 26.43 3.52 -18.90
N HIS A 256 26.93 4.70 -18.52
CA HIS A 256 28.01 4.84 -17.52
C HIS A 256 27.52 5.50 -16.23
N ARG A 257 27.46 6.87 -16.20
CA ARG A 257 27.20 7.68 -15.00
C ARG A 257 25.88 7.37 -14.32
N SER A 258 24.79 7.30 -15.10
CA SER A 258 23.47 6.97 -14.56
C SER A 258 23.42 5.57 -13.97
N VAL A 259 24.08 4.61 -14.60
CA VAL A 259 24.15 3.22 -14.12
C VAL A 259 24.89 3.15 -12.78
N ALA A 260 26.09 3.75 -12.69
CA ALA A 260 26.88 3.79 -11.45
C ALA A 260 26.11 4.45 -10.29
N VAL A 261 25.47 5.60 -10.56
CA VAL A 261 24.68 6.30 -9.52
C VAL A 261 23.42 5.51 -9.14
N THR A 262 22.71 4.91 -10.10
CA THR A 262 21.55 4.07 -9.83
C THR A 262 21.89 2.90 -8.90
N HIS A 263 22.98 2.18 -9.21
CA HIS A 263 23.46 1.08 -8.39
C HIS A 263 23.73 1.53 -6.93
N THR A 264 24.51 2.60 -6.76
CA THR A 264 24.82 3.15 -5.43
C THR A 264 23.59 3.64 -4.66
N LEU A 265 22.57 4.16 -5.36
CA LEU A 265 21.31 4.56 -4.72
C LEU A 265 20.46 3.36 -4.35
N ALA A 266 20.40 2.32 -5.18
CA ALA A 266 19.67 1.09 -4.89
C ALA A 266 20.21 0.40 -3.63
N GLU A 267 21.54 0.27 -3.51
CA GLU A 267 22.18 -0.25 -2.30
C GLU A 267 21.86 0.60 -1.05
N PHE A 268 21.97 1.94 -1.20
CA PHE A 268 21.66 2.85 -0.09
C PHE A 268 20.20 2.72 0.38
N ILE A 269 19.23 2.74 -0.54
CA ILE A 269 17.81 2.66 -0.21
C ILE A 269 17.48 1.30 0.41
N GLY A 270 18.08 0.21 -0.11
CA GLY A 270 17.98 -1.12 0.49
C GLY A 270 18.51 -1.16 1.93
N SER A 271 19.62 -0.47 2.21
CA SER A 271 20.17 -0.37 3.57
C SER A 271 19.27 0.40 4.54
N GLN A 272 18.34 1.24 4.04
CA GLN A 272 17.32 1.91 4.84
C GLN A 272 16.10 1.02 5.13
N GLY A 273 16.09 -0.23 4.66
CA GLY A 273 15.04 -1.22 4.93
C GLY A 273 13.87 -1.19 3.93
N TYR A 274 14.00 -0.49 2.81
CA TYR A 274 13.02 -0.53 1.72
C TYR A 274 13.27 -1.74 0.80
N GLN A 275 12.17 -2.28 0.26
CA GLN A 275 12.27 -3.23 -0.83
C GLN A 275 12.65 -2.49 -2.12
N VAL A 276 13.79 -2.84 -2.72
CA VAL A 276 14.34 -2.13 -3.87
C VAL A 276 14.40 -3.03 -5.10
N SER A 277 13.98 -2.49 -6.24
CA SER A 277 14.25 -3.06 -7.55
C SER A 277 15.18 -2.14 -8.35
N GLU A 278 16.26 -2.68 -8.86
CA GLU A 278 17.23 -1.97 -9.69
C GLU A 278 17.02 -2.33 -11.17
N ASN A 279 16.98 -1.31 -12.04
CA ASN A 279 16.81 -1.50 -13.48
C ASN A 279 17.69 -0.55 -14.30
N HIS A 280 18.20 -1.03 -15.44
CA HIS A 280 19.03 -0.24 -16.35
C HIS A 280 18.42 -0.25 -17.76
N ARG A 281 17.45 0.68 -18.00
CA ARG A 281 16.61 0.70 -19.20
C ARG A 281 17.42 0.74 -20.52
N ASP A 282 18.47 1.56 -20.55
CA ASP A 282 19.20 1.87 -21.79
C ASP A 282 20.66 1.40 -21.78
N MET A 283 21.10 0.65 -20.76
CA MET A 283 22.49 0.25 -20.60
C MET A 283 23.04 -0.51 -21.82
N ASN A 284 22.21 -1.35 -22.45
CA ASN A 284 22.59 -2.17 -23.60
C ASN A 284 22.28 -1.53 -24.98
N ARG A 285 21.74 -0.29 -24.99
CA ARG A 285 21.41 0.42 -26.25
C ARG A 285 22.55 1.26 -26.82
N GLY A 286 23.67 1.36 -26.13
CA GLY A 286 24.75 2.28 -26.43
C GLY A 286 26.07 1.66 -26.84
N GLY A 287 26.10 0.37 -27.19
CA GLY A 287 27.27 -0.32 -27.76
C GLY A 287 27.46 0.00 -29.24
#